data_b1960772e3daaa707ac59931d8a9d5bc
#
_entry.id   b1960772e3daaa707ac59931d8a9d5bc
#
_cell.length_a   1.000
_cell.length_b   1.000
_cell.length_c   1.000
_cell.angle_alpha   90.00
_cell.angle_beta   90.00
_cell.angle_gamma   90.00
#
_symmetry.space_group_name_H-M   'P 1'
#
loop_
_entity.id
_entity.type
_entity.pdbx_description
1 polymer ?
#
loop_
_entity_poly.entity_id
_entity_poly.type
_entity_poly.pdbx_seq_one_letter_code
_entity_poly.pdbx_strand_id
1 'polypeptide(L)'
;MEEVKGLEKEILEKVPSIFKDDVDIAIKYADEIHSNQQRYNGEPLISHILRTAKLAIENSFDTNTIISAILHQVPLNSENKKYIAKNFGIEVIEILEKMEDIRKCTETTETPNEIIIKYILSSSKDLRPVIIKILDTLDDIKTIESVPKQERKISLHKALSIYSVLAEYLNLDHLKKEIEENAFREYLPTEYESITR
;
A
#
# COMPACT_ATOMS: atom_id res chain seq x y z
N MET A 1 -7.10 -15.18 -12.35
CA MET A 1 -8.51 -15.35 -11.89
C MET A 1 -8.63 -16.25 -10.66
N GLU A 2 -7.96 -17.42 -10.64
CA GLU A 2 -8.04 -18.34 -9.48
C GLU A 2 -7.33 -17.76 -8.23
N GLU A 3 -6.19 -17.11 -8.40
CA GLU A 3 -5.45 -16.42 -7.35
C GLU A 3 -6.25 -15.28 -6.73
N VAL A 4 -6.87 -14.41 -7.55
CA VAL A 4 -7.71 -13.29 -7.07
C VAL A 4 -8.85 -13.80 -6.20
N LYS A 5 -9.59 -14.83 -6.65
CA LYS A 5 -10.65 -15.46 -5.86
C LYS A 5 -10.16 -16.08 -4.55
N GLY A 6 -8.93 -16.62 -4.57
CA GLY A 6 -8.28 -17.12 -3.36
C GLY A 6 -8.02 -16.03 -2.34
N LEU A 7 -7.48 -14.89 -2.78
CA LEU A 7 -7.23 -13.71 -1.94
C LEU A 7 -8.52 -13.10 -1.39
N GLU A 8 -9.54 -12.93 -2.24
CA GLU A 8 -10.87 -12.45 -1.82
C GLU A 8 -11.45 -13.31 -0.70
N LYS A 9 -11.45 -14.63 -0.90
CA LYS A 9 -11.96 -15.57 0.09
C LYS A 9 -11.20 -15.47 1.41
N GLU A 10 -9.86 -15.46 1.35
CA GLU A 10 -9.01 -15.35 2.54
C GLU A 10 -9.28 -14.04 3.31
N ILE A 11 -9.43 -12.91 2.61
CA ILE A 11 -9.77 -11.61 3.21
C ILE A 11 -11.11 -11.70 3.91
N LEU A 12 -12.17 -12.17 3.23
CA LEU A 12 -13.50 -12.26 3.78
C LEU A 12 -13.62 -13.26 4.94
N GLU A 13 -12.80 -14.30 4.99
CA GLU A 13 -12.74 -15.22 6.12
C GLU A 13 -12.13 -14.61 7.38
N LYS A 14 -11.13 -13.73 7.23
CA LYS A 14 -10.39 -13.10 8.34
C LYS A 14 -11.07 -11.83 8.88
N VAL A 15 -11.88 -11.15 8.08
CA VAL A 15 -12.62 -9.94 8.52
C VAL A 15 -13.79 -10.33 9.45
N PRO A 16 -14.03 -9.57 10.53
CA PRO A 16 -15.19 -9.77 11.40
C PRO A 16 -16.51 -9.79 10.61
N SER A 17 -17.42 -10.68 10.97
CA SER A 17 -18.66 -10.92 10.22
C SER A 17 -19.51 -9.66 9.98
N ILE A 18 -19.49 -8.72 10.92
CA ILE A 18 -20.24 -7.45 10.84
C ILE A 18 -19.74 -6.53 9.73
N PHE A 19 -18.48 -6.69 9.27
CA PHE A 19 -17.86 -5.84 8.24
C PHE A 19 -17.65 -6.56 6.90
N LYS A 20 -18.06 -7.82 6.80
CA LYS A 20 -17.82 -8.61 5.57
C LYS A 20 -18.50 -8.01 4.35
N ASP A 21 -19.72 -7.52 4.51
CA ASP A 21 -20.46 -6.94 3.40
C ASP A 21 -19.80 -5.66 2.89
N ASP A 22 -19.31 -4.79 3.78
CA ASP A 22 -18.61 -3.56 3.40
C ASP A 22 -17.30 -3.86 2.68
N VAL A 23 -16.54 -4.82 3.17
CA VAL A 23 -15.28 -5.25 2.54
C VAL A 23 -15.54 -5.92 1.18
N ASP A 24 -16.56 -6.75 1.04
CA ASP A 24 -16.95 -7.38 -0.22
C ASP A 24 -17.39 -6.33 -1.26
N ILE A 25 -18.16 -5.33 -0.84
CA ILE A 25 -18.54 -4.18 -1.69
C ILE A 25 -17.30 -3.41 -2.13
N ALA A 26 -16.34 -3.17 -1.24
CA ALA A 26 -15.10 -2.46 -1.58
C ALA A 26 -14.26 -3.25 -2.60
N ILE A 27 -14.13 -4.58 -2.43
CA ILE A 27 -13.40 -5.45 -3.36
C ILE A 27 -14.04 -5.42 -4.74
N LYS A 28 -15.36 -5.62 -4.82
CA LYS A 28 -16.10 -5.60 -6.09
C LYS A 28 -15.97 -4.26 -6.81
N TYR A 29 -16.04 -3.16 -6.07
CA TYR A 29 -15.88 -1.83 -6.62
C TYR A 29 -14.47 -1.59 -7.15
N ALA A 30 -13.43 -1.98 -6.40
CA ALA A 30 -12.05 -1.87 -6.86
C ALA A 30 -11.80 -2.75 -8.09
N ASP A 31 -12.33 -3.97 -8.14
CA ASP A 31 -12.19 -4.88 -9.29
C ASP A 31 -12.89 -4.33 -10.53
N GLU A 32 -14.07 -3.73 -10.40
CA GLU A 32 -14.78 -3.08 -11.51
C GLU A 32 -13.96 -1.92 -12.10
N ILE A 33 -13.44 -1.02 -11.25
CA ILE A 33 -12.64 0.13 -11.67
C ILE A 33 -11.33 -0.30 -12.37
N HIS A 34 -10.73 -1.39 -11.90
CA HIS A 34 -9.42 -1.86 -12.38
C HIS A 34 -9.46 -3.10 -13.28
N SER A 35 -10.65 -3.50 -13.75
CA SER A 35 -10.90 -4.76 -14.47
C SER A 35 -9.96 -5.06 -15.66
N ASN A 36 -9.43 -4.01 -16.32
CA ASN A 36 -8.54 -4.12 -17.47
C ASN A 36 -7.11 -3.64 -17.18
N GLN A 37 -6.76 -3.40 -15.93
CA GLN A 37 -5.43 -2.89 -15.56
C GLN A 37 -4.53 -4.03 -15.10
N GLN A 38 -3.30 -4.00 -15.60
CA GLN A 38 -2.27 -4.98 -15.27
C GLN A 38 -1.01 -4.27 -14.77
N ARG A 39 -0.27 -4.96 -13.91
CA ARG A 39 1.07 -4.55 -13.47
C ARG A 39 2.14 -4.93 -14.51
N TYR A 40 3.38 -4.50 -14.30
CA TYR A 40 4.50 -4.81 -15.20
C TYR A 40 4.74 -6.31 -15.40
N ASN A 41 4.44 -7.16 -14.40
CA ASN A 41 4.55 -8.61 -14.48
C ASN A 41 3.36 -9.30 -15.18
N GLY A 42 2.36 -8.51 -15.63
CA GLY A 42 1.15 -9.00 -16.29
C GLY A 42 0.05 -9.46 -15.33
N GLU A 43 0.27 -9.43 -14.01
CA GLU A 43 -0.81 -9.75 -13.06
C GLU A 43 -1.89 -8.66 -13.06
N PRO A 44 -3.17 -8.98 -12.81
CA PRO A 44 -4.22 -7.99 -12.62
C PRO A 44 -3.88 -7.04 -11.46
N LEU A 45 -4.15 -5.74 -11.62
CA LEU A 45 -3.88 -4.75 -10.55
C LEU A 45 -4.62 -5.08 -9.25
N ILE A 46 -5.80 -5.70 -9.36
CA ILE A 46 -6.58 -6.13 -8.18
C ILE A 46 -5.81 -7.13 -7.30
N SER A 47 -4.90 -7.96 -7.84
CA SER A 47 -4.08 -8.88 -7.03
C SER A 47 -3.19 -8.13 -6.04
N HIS A 48 -2.52 -7.06 -6.49
CA HIS A 48 -1.74 -6.17 -5.63
C HIS A 48 -2.60 -5.49 -4.56
N ILE A 49 -3.76 -4.95 -4.96
CA ILE A 49 -4.71 -4.31 -4.05
C ILE A 49 -5.14 -5.26 -2.93
N LEU A 50 -5.47 -6.50 -3.28
CA LEU A 50 -5.90 -7.51 -2.31
C LEU A 50 -4.74 -7.95 -1.40
N ARG A 51 -3.51 -8.08 -1.92
CA ARG A 51 -2.34 -8.38 -1.06
C ARG A 51 -2.06 -7.25 -0.07
N THR A 52 -2.17 -5.99 -0.49
CA THR A 52 -2.05 -4.83 0.41
C THR A 52 -3.11 -4.86 1.51
N ALA A 53 -4.37 -5.14 1.17
CA ALA A 53 -5.46 -5.31 2.14
C ALA A 53 -5.23 -6.51 3.09
N LYS A 54 -4.72 -7.62 2.56
CA LYS A 54 -4.35 -8.79 3.36
C LYS A 54 -3.26 -8.45 4.38
N LEU A 55 -2.24 -7.70 3.99
CA LEU A 55 -1.22 -7.19 4.92
C LEU A 55 -1.84 -6.33 6.02
N ALA A 56 -2.84 -5.50 5.71
CA ALA A 56 -3.54 -4.71 6.73
C ALA A 56 -4.29 -5.61 7.74
N ILE A 57 -4.92 -6.69 7.29
CA ILE A 57 -5.60 -7.67 8.13
C ILE A 57 -4.60 -8.43 9.01
N GLU A 58 -3.51 -8.91 8.43
CA GLU A 58 -2.47 -9.68 9.13
C GLU A 58 -1.78 -8.87 10.24
N ASN A 59 -1.76 -7.55 10.08
CA ASN A 59 -1.27 -6.61 11.07
C ASN A 59 -2.37 -6.08 12.01
N SER A 60 -3.58 -6.64 11.96
CA SER A 60 -4.69 -6.31 12.85
C SER A 60 -5.12 -4.83 12.81
N PHE A 61 -5.00 -4.18 11.66
CA PHE A 61 -5.52 -2.82 11.47
C PHE A 61 -7.05 -2.81 11.39
N ASP A 62 -7.65 -1.65 11.69
CA ASP A 62 -9.10 -1.47 11.70
C ASP A 62 -9.74 -1.58 10.32
N THR A 63 -11.07 -1.74 10.29
CA THR A 63 -11.84 -1.97 9.06
C THR A 63 -11.72 -0.81 8.06
N ASN A 64 -11.69 0.45 8.53
CA ASN A 64 -11.53 1.60 7.64
C ASN A 64 -10.15 1.61 6.98
N THR A 65 -9.12 1.16 7.69
CA THR A 65 -7.77 0.95 7.11
C THR A 65 -7.79 -0.15 6.05
N ILE A 66 -8.47 -1.28 6.30
CA ILE A 66 -8.60 -2.38 5.34
C ILE A 66 -9.37 -1.91 4.09
N ILE A 67 -10.50 -1.25 4.25
CA ILE A 67 -11.31 -0.71 3.13
C ILE A 67 -10.49 0.32 2.35
N SER A 68 -9.77 1.21 3.03
CA SER A 68 -8.91 2.19 2.37
C SER A 68 -7.75 1.53 1.62
N ALA A 69 -7.19 0.44 2.15
CA ALA A 69 -6.19 -0.36 1.45
C ALA A 69 -6.75 -1.05 0.20
N ILE A 70 -8.03 -1.45 0.19
CA ILE A 70 -8.70 -1.97 -1.02
C ILE A 70 -8.95 -0.85 -2.03
N LEU A 71 -9.23 0.36 -1.58
CA LEU A 71 -9.63 1.48 -2.45
C LEU A 71 -8.47 2.42 -2.83
N HIS A 72 -7.24 2.16 -2.37
CA HIS A 72 -6.12 3.11 -2.48
C HIS A 72 -5.68 3.44 -3.90
N GLN A 73 -5.98 2.59 -4.87
CA GLN A 73 -5.71 2.83 -6.29
C GLN A 73 -6.90 3.44 -7.05
N VAL A 74 -8.08 3.53 -6.43
CA VAL A 74 -9.27 4.11 -7.06
C VAL A 74 -9.07 5.61 -7.24
N PRO A 75 -9.21 6.16 -8.48
CA PRO A 75 -9.07 7.59 -8.74
C PRO A 75 -10.09 8.41 -7.94
N LEU A 76 -9.63 9.44 -7.21
CA LEU A 76 -10.48 10.27 -6.35
C LEU A 76 -11.19 11.40 -7.11
N ASN A 77 -11.86 11.06 -8.23
CA ASN A 77 -12.77 11.98 -8.93
C ASN A 77 -14.08 12.19 -8.15
N SER A 78 -14.91 13.14 -8.60
CA SER A 78 -16.15 13.51 -7.89
C SER A 78 -17.15 12.36 -7.78
N GLU A 79 -17.21 11.46 -8.76
CA GLU A 79 -18.13 10.33 -8.80
C GLU A 79 -17.68 9.25 -7.80
N ASN A 80 -16.41 8.86 -7.86
CA ASN A 80 -15.84 7.87 -6.96
C ASN A 80 -15.88 8.35 -5.50
N LYS A 81 -15.57 9.62 -5.24
CA LYS A 81 -15.70 10.20 -3.89
C LYS A 81 -17.13 10.11 -3.35
N LYS A 82 -18.14 10.41 -4.17
CA LYS A 82 -19.55 10.28 -3.77
C LYS A 82 -19.92 8.83 -3.47
N TYR A 83 -19.48 7.90 -4.32
CA TYR A 83 -19.72 6.48 -4.10
C TYR A 83 -19.08 5.99 -2.81
N ILE A 84 -17.79 6.30 -2.61
CA ILE A 84 -17.04 5.88 -1.42
C ILE A 84 -17.62 6.49 -0.15
N ALA A 85 -17.93 7.79 -0.14
CA ALA A 85 -18.54 8.45 1.02
C ALA A 85 -19.90 7.85 1.39
N LYS A 86 -20.71 7.49 0.39
CA LYS A 86 -22.03 6.89 0.60
C LYS A 86 -21.96 5.47 1.19
N ASN A 87 -21.02 4.65 0.74
CA ASN A 87 -20.95 3.24 1.10
C ASN A 87 -20.04 2.99 2.32
N PHE A 88 -18.96 3.77 2.49
CA PHE A 88 -17.92 3.53 3.49
C PHE A 88 -17.70 4.69 4.46
N GLY A 89 -18.36 5.84 4.22
CA GLY A 89 -18.26 7.02 5.07
C GLY A 89 -17.15 7.99 4.67
N ILE A 90 -17.20 9.18 5.29
CA ILE A 90 -16.28 10.29 4.99
C ILE A 90 -14.85 9.99 5.46
N GLU A 91 -14.69 9.23 6.52
CA GLU A 91 -13.39 8.88 7.11
C GLU A 91 -12.51 8.12 6.12
N VAL A 92 -13.08 7.20 5.33
CA VAL A 92 -12.34 6.50 4.26
C VAL A 92 -11.87 7.47 3.18
N ILE A 93 -12.69 8.48 2.82
CA ILE A 93 -12.28 9.54 1.88
C ILE A 93 -11.09 10.33 2.43
N GLU A 94 -11.14 10.73 3.70
CA GLU A 94 -10.06 11.50 4.34
C GLU A 94 -8.74 10.71 4.36
N ILE A 95 -8.80 9.41 4.62
CA ILE A 95 -7.64 8.51 4.54
C ILE A 95 -7.07 8.50 3.11
N LEU A 96 -7.91 8.29 2.11
CA LEU A 96 -7.50 8.20 0.70
C LEU A 96 -6.95 9.53 0.17
N GLU A 97 -7.57 10.67 0.52
CA GLU A 97 -7.08 12.01 0.16
C GLU A 97 -5.69 12.26 0.76
N LYS A 98 -5.49 11.86 2.01
CA LYS A 98 -4.19 12.00 2.66
C LYS A 98 -3.12 11.09 2.05
N MET A 99 -3.48 9.88 1.60
CA MET A 99 -2.57 9.01 0.85
C MET A 99 -2.12 9.67 -0.45
N GLU A 100 -3.03 10.34 -1.16
CA GLU A 100 -2.71 11.09 -2.37
C GLU A 100 -1.75 12.25 -2.10
N ASP A 101 -1.91 12.97 -0.96
CA ASP A 101 -0.98 14.02 -0.53
C ASP A 101 0.40 13.45 -0.23
N ILE A 102 0.49 12.32 0.46
CA ILE A 102 1.75 11.62 0.75
C ILE A 102 2.42 11.22 -0.56
N ARG A 103 1.68 10.67 -1.52
CA ARG A 103 2.19 10.30 -2.85
C ARG A 103 2.83 11.50 -3.54
N LYS A 104 2.12 12.63 -3.63
CA LYS A 104 2.62 13.87 -4.24
C LYS A 104 3.90 14.36 -3.56
N CYS A 105 3.95 14.34 -2.24
CA CYS A 105 5.15 14.75 -1.50
C CYS A 105 6.35 13.85 -1.77
N THR A 106 6.14 12.54 -1.90
CA THR A 106 7.22 11.57 -2.15
C THR A 106 7.65 11.48 -3.61
N GLU A 107 6.89 12.04 -4.54
CA GLU A 107 7.27 12.13 -5.96
C GLU A 107 8.22 13.28 -6.28
N THR A 108 8.34 14.26 -5.39
CA THR A 108 9.27 15.39 -5.58
C THR A 108 10.72 14.92 -5.41
N THR A 109 11.59 15.25 -6.38
CA THR A 109 13.02 14.89 -6.36
C THR A 109 13.89 15.97 -5.72
N GLU A 110 13.34 17.15 -5.48
CA GLU A 110 14.09 18.33 -4.99
C GLU A 110 14.10 18.46 -3.47
N THR A 111 13.15 17.81 -2.78
CA THR A 111 13.02 17.92 -1.32
C THR A 111 13.78 16.76 -0.64
N PRO A 112 14.68 17.06 0.32
CA PRO A 112 15.35 16.04 1.13
C PRO A 112 14.37 15.13 1.86
N ASN A 113 14.67 13.82 1.91
CA ASN A 113 13.80 12.81 2.50
C ASN A 113 13.44 13.09 3.97
N GLU A 114 14.37 13.66 4.74
CA GLU A 114 14.14 14.04 6.14
C GLU A 114 13.04 15.11 6.28
N ILE A 115 12.96 16.03 5.31
CA ILE A 115 11.91 17.07 5.29
C ILE A 115 10.57 16.43 4.91
N ILE A 116 10.56 15.50 3.94
CA ILE A 116 9.37 14.76 3.55
C ILE A 116 8.83 13.97 4.74
N ILE A 117 9.68 13.21 5.44
CA ILE A 117 9.30 12.42 6.62
C ILE A 117 8.72 13.32 7.72
N LYS A 118 9.40 14.42 8.05
CA LYS A 118 8.91 15.40 9.05
C LYS A 118 7.55 15.96 8.65
N TYR A 119 7.37 16.34 7.38
CA TYR A 119 6.10 16.85 6.88
C TYR A 119 4.99 15.81 7.03
N ILE A 120 5.22 14.57 6.61
CA ILE A 120 4.25 13.47 6.71
C ILE A 120 3.84 13.28 8.17
N LEU A 121 4.79 13.13 9.08
CA LEU A 121 4.52 12.89 10.51
C LEU A 121 3.84 14.08 11.19
N SER A 122 4.26 15.31 10.89
CA SER A 122 3.69 16.52 11.51
C SER A 122 2.31 16.89 10.97
N SER A 123 2.03 16.60 9.71
CA SER A 123 0.77 16.95 9.04
C SER A 123 -0.33 15.91 9.26
N SER A 124 -0.02 14.74 9.81
CA SER A 124 -0.96 13.63 9.96
C SER A 124 -1.41 13.49 11.40
N LYS A 125 -2.67 13.87 11.68
CA LYS A 125 -3.35 13.49 12.93
C LYS A 125 -3.77 12.01 12.90
N ASP A 126 -4.05 11.50 11.71
CA ASP A 126 -4.36 10.10 11.43
C ASP A 126 -3.16 9.46 10.70
N LEU A 127 -2.62 8.40 11.26
CA LEU A 127 -1.46 7.70 10.73
C LEU A 127 -1.81 6.55 9.77
N ARG A 128 -3.09 6.20 9.65
CA ARG A 128 -3.55 5.12 8.75
C ARG A 128 -3.14 5.31 7.30
N PRO A 129 -3.18 6.54 6.72
CA PRO A 129 -2.67 6.78 5.37
C PRO A 129 -1.18 6.41 5.21
N VAL A 130 -0.37 6.70 6.23
CA VAL A 130 1.06 6.36 6.25
C VAL A 130 1.24 4.85 6.33
N ILE A 131 0.48 4.19 7.20
CA ILE A 131 0.50 2.74 7.37
C ILE A 131 0.16 2.04 6.04
N ILE A 132 -0.93 2.46 5.37
CA ILE A 132 -1.32 1.86 4.08
C ILE A 132 -0.22 2.07 3.04
N LYS A 133 0.43 3.23 2.99
CA LYS A 133 1.56 3.46 2.08
C LYS A 133 2.78 2.59 2.38
N ILE A 134 3.02 2.25 3.64
CA ILE A 134 4.06 1.28 4.03
C ILE A 134 3.71 -0.12 3.52
N LEU A 135 2.45 -0.56 3.68
CA LEU A 135 1.98 -1.86 3.22
C LEU A 135 1.98 -1.97 1.68
N ASP A 136 1.53 -0.92 1.00
CA ASP A 136 1.56 -0.75 -0.45
C ASP A 136 3.00 -0.88 -0.99
N THR A 137 3.95 -0.14 -0.38
CA THR A 137 5.37 -0.21 -0.72
C THR A 137 5.94 -1.61 -0.50
N LEU A 138 5.56 -2.29 0.58
CA LEU A 138 6.04 -3.65 0.86
C LEU A 138 5.58 -4.65 -0.23
N ASP A 139 4.33 -4.57 -0.71
CA ASP A 139 3.86 -5.41 -1.81
C ASP A 139 4.56 -5.06 -3.12
N ASP A 140 4.78 -3.77 -3.39
CA ASP A 140 5.48 -3.29 -4.59
C ASP A 140 6.91 -3.84 -4.67
N ILE A 141 7.68 -3.78 -3.57
CA ILE A 141 9.06 -4.29 -3.59
C ILE A 141 9.15 -5.81 -3.67
N LYS A 142 8.15 -6.56 -3.19
CA LYS A 142 8.08 -8.03 -3.34
C LYS A 142 7.89 -8.48 -4.80
N THR A 143 7.41 -7.59 -5.67
CA THR A 143 7.15 -7.87 -7.09
C THR A 143 7.97 -6.98 -8.04
N ILE A 144 9.01 -6.32 -7.51
CA ILE A 144 9.72 -5.23 -8.20
C ILE A 144 10.59 -5.69 -9.38
N GLU A 145 10.90 -6.98 -9.49
CA GLU A 145 11.79 -7.51 -10.55
C GLU A 145 11.28 -7.21 -11.95
N SER A 146 9.97 -7.11 -12.15
CA SER A 146 9.32 -6.82 -13.42
C SER A 146 9.32 -5.34 -13.80
N VAL A 147 9.60 -4.44 -12.84
CA VAL A 147 9.62 -2.99 -13.06
C VAL A 147 10.88 -2.58 -13.83
N PRO A 148 10.79 -1.63 -14.80
CA PRO A 148 11.95 -1.12 -15.53
C PRO A 148 13.06 -0.67 -14.58
N LYS A 149 14.32 -0.97 -14.93
CA LYS A 149 15.49 -0.79 -14.05
C LYS A 149 15.61 0.59 -13.42
N GLN A 150 15.31 1.65 -14.16
CA GLN A 150 15.41 3.02 -13.66
C GLN A 150 14.32 3.32 -12.61
N GLU A 151 13.07 2.95 -12.88
CA GLU A 151 11.95 3.10 -11.96
C GLU A 151 12.13 2.23 -10.72
N ARG A 152 12.59 0.97 -10.89
CA ARG A 152 12.93 0.04 -9.80
C ARG A 152 13.92 0.69 -8.83
N LYS A 153 15.00 1.30 -9.34
CA LYS A 153 16.00 1.95 -8.49
C LYS A 153 15.40 3.08 -7.65
N ILE A 154 14.52 3.88 -8.23
CA ILE A 154 13.84 4.98 -7.53
C ILE A 154 12.92 4.43 -6.45
N SER A 155 12.12 3.39 -6.77
CA SER A 155 11.19 2.76 -5.82
C SER A 155 11.92 2.12 -4.65
N LEU A 156 13.01 1.39 -4.91
CA LEU A 156 13.84 0.78 -3.85
C LEU A 156 14.51 1.84 -2.98
N HIS A 157 14.99 2.93 -3.57
CA HIS A 157 15.55 4.05 -2.80
C HIS A 157 14.50 4.66 -1.87
N LYS A 158 13.29 4.94 -2.35
CA LYS A 158 12.19 5.46 -1.53
C LYS A 158 11.78 4.46 -0.43
N ALA A 159 11.71 3.18 -0.75
CA ALA A 159 11.40 2.14 0.24
C ALA A 159 12.38 2.18 1.42
N LEU A 160 13.69 2.27 1.15
CA LEU A 160 14.73 2.30 2.17
C LEU A 160 14.85 3.65 2.89
N SER A 161 14.70 4.78 2.20
CA SER A 161 15.01 6.11 2.74
C SER A 161 13.81 6.87 3.28
N ILE A 162 12.58 6.43 2.99
CA ILE A 162 11.35 7.06 3.46
C ILE A 162 10.49 6.05 4.21
N TYR A 163 10.05 4.96 3.56
CA TYR A 163 9.02 4.09 4.11
C TYR A 163 9.54 3.18 5.23
N SER A 164 10.80 2.68 5.17
CA SER A 164 11.39 1.94 6.28
C SER A 164 11.58 2.84 7.51
N VAL A 165 11.98 4.11 7.29
CA VAL A 165 12.14 5.11 8.36
C VAL A 165 10.78 5.48 8.97
N LEU A 166 9.72 5.66 8.16
CA LEU A 166 8.36 5.88 8.66
C LEU A 166 7.86 4.68 9.48
N ALA A 167 8.14 3.45 9.03
CA ALA A 167 7.79 2.24 9.77
C ALA A 167 8.48 2.21 11.15
N GLU A 168 9.75 2.63 11.24
CA GLU A 168 10.47 2.76 12.50
C GLU A 168 9.81 3.78 13.43
N TYR A 169 9.49 4.98 12.94
CA TYR A 169 8.80 5.99 13.74
C TYR A 169 7.43 5.54 14.27
N LEU A 170 6.76 4.65 13.55
CA LEU A 170 5.48 4.08 13.95
C LEU A 170 5.59 2.81 14.79
N ASN A 171 6.80 2.39 15.17
CA ASN A 171 7.11 1.14 15.89
C ASN A 171 6.60 -0.11 15.16
N LEU A 172 6.60 -0.10 13.83
CA LEU A 172 6.26 -1.22 12.97
C LEU A 172 7.52 -1.98 12.55
N ASP A 173 8.31 -2.42 13.52
CA ASP A 173 9.66 -2.97 13.33
C ASP A 173 9.70 -4.18 12.39
N HIS A 174 8.65 -5.02 12.43
CA HIS A 174 8.55 -6.17 11.53
C HIS A 174 8.34 -5.74 10.07
N LEU A 175 7.52 -4.72 9.80
CA LEU A 175 7.33 -4.18 8.46
C LEU A 175 8.59 -3.46 7.97
N LYS A 176 9.26 -2.68 8.85
CA LYS A 176 10.57 -2.09 8.55
C LYS A 176 11.55 -3.16 8.09
N LYS A 177 11.70 -4.23 8.87
CA LYS A 177 12.63 -5.33 8.56
C LYS A 177 12.29 -5.99 7.23
N GLU A 178 11.02 -6.26 6.95
CA GLU A 178 10.60 -6.84 5.67
C GLU A 178 10.91 -5.92 4.48
N ILE A 179 10.66 -4.60 4.62
CA ILE A 179 11.00 -3.61 3.59
C ILE A 179 12.50 -3.60 3.36
N GLU A 180 13.29 -3.46 4.41
CA GLU A 180 14.77 -3.38 4.32
C GLU A 180 15.35 -4.64 3.70
N GLU A 181 14.92 -5.82 4.12
CA GLU A 181 15.41 -7.10 3.62
C GLU A 181 15.11 -7.30 2.12
N ASN A 182 13.86 -7.08 1.71
CA ASN A 182 13.47 -7.23 0.32
C ASN A 182 14.11 -6.15 -0.57
N ALA A 183 14.10 -4.89 -0.12
CA ALA A 183 14.67 -3.79 -0.90
C ALA A 183 16.20 -3.90 -0.99
N PHE A 184 16.91 -4.28 0.06
CA PHE A 184 18.36 -4.44 0.05
C PHE A 184 18.81 -5.58 -0.87
N ARG A 185 18.10 -6.71 -0.85
CA ARG A 185 18.37 -7.84 -1.75
C ARG A 185 18.32 -7.42 -3.22
N GLU A 186 17.35 -6.59 -3.59
CA GLU A 186 17.14 -6.12 -4.96
C GLU A 186 18.05 -4.93 -5.34
N TYR A 187 18.41 -4.10 -4.38
CA TYR A 187 19.20 -2.88 -4.60
C TYR A 187 20.71 -3.16 -4.64
N LEU A 188 21.20 -4.06 -3.78
CA LEU A 188 22.62 -4.43 -3.62
C LEU A 188 22.77 -5.97 -3.49
N PRO A 189 22.46 -6.74 -4.55
CA PRO A 189 22.39 -8.20 -4.48
C PRO A 189 23.74 -8.85 -4.10
N THR A 190 24.85 -8.31 -4.58
CA THR A 190 26.20 -8.83 -4.28
C THR A 190 26.56 -8.68 -2.81
N GLU A 191 26.24 -7.52 -2.24
CA GLU A 191 26.45 -7.22 -0.82
C GLU A 191 25.52 -8.05 0.06
N TYR A 192 24.26 -8.21 -0.33
CA TYR A 192 23.29 -9.06 0.35
C TYR A 192 23.78 -10.51 0.44
N GLU A 193 24.23 -11.10 -0.66
CA GLU A 193 24.77 -12.45 -0.68
C GLU A 193 26.01 -12.61 0.21
N SER A 194 26.84 -11.57 0.33
CA SER A 194 28.07 -11.61 1.16
C SER A 194 27.78 -11.64 2.66
N ILE A 195 26.62 -11.09 3.09
CA ILE A 195 26.23 -10.99 4.51
C ILE A 195 25.40 -12.22 4.93
N THR A 196 24.69 -12.86 4.00
CA THR A 196 23.80 -13.99 4.30
C THR A 196 24.47 -15.36 4.17
N ARG A 197 25.74 -15.39 3.79
CA ARG A 197 26.61 -16.61 3.83
C ARG A 197 27.31 -16.77 5.18
#